data_935db2401da5ea01e80beb646c7cf8ae
#
_entry.id   935db2401da5ea01e80beb646c7cf8ae
#
_cell.length_a   1.000
_cell.length_b   1.000
_cell.length_c   1.000
_cell.angle_alpha   90.00
_cell.angle_beta   90.00
_cell.angle_gamma   90.00
#
_symmetry.space_group_name_H-M   'P 1'
#
loop_
_entity.id
_entity.type
_entity.pdbx_description
1 polymer ?
#
loop_
_entity_poly.entity_id
_entity_poly.type
_entity_poly.pdbx_seq_one_letter_code
_entity_poly.pdbx_strand_id
1 'polypeptide(L)'
;RSEWNFVNYGDPNGTNLDRKPTVVYAKQTSKSEQMNFAVSYARTFGKHDIAATAVVERAESEGDDLSQMYMGIGQSYGGTSSTAGTLSPDAQKTYYRKYESGALSYIGRANYKYDNRYLAQFVFRYDASTKFAPENYWGFFPTGSLGWVASEESFFKNSVLGKIFDFMKVRYSLGKTGKDNVEAWQWLQIYNINPTGGMGFGSLGGQYVSGAIINGTANRDIKWDTTIKQNFGLDMNVLDNRLSITTDFYYDKTKDLIMFVSDPEEPIYIGSKLPSVNYGKKNAWGLEVSLNWSDKINQSLLPSWGPIKYSVGMNYSVSWNKTVLGNEPSFDYPAEIANQTSWTGYRGMGGQYGFKTWKHTSSGDGILRNQADIDNYWNYLTELANAAGTSPDFLGITSKDKMYPGMLVYEDVAGDIDTKNKTIAGPNGVISRDHGQDYVKLADNRVHGINTKLRLQWGNFSWAAQLATSWGGFLDFRGAQAKTNDFMWSQFSYVNDMFDATENPDGRYPTMAVGNAYGETSDFWQLSTFRMYVRNMTFAYSLPKDWLKKVNIDALSISLTGNNLWDFHNPYPDNFVNMYDGIKTGYPTLRTWTLGLNLTF
;
A
#
# COMPACT_ATOMS: atom_id res chain seq x y z
N ARG A 1 24.34 6.49 -9.68
CA ARG A 1 24.38 5.57 -8.52
C ARG A 1 25.39 4.49 -8.86
N SER A 2 26.31 4.21 -7.95
CA SER A 2 27.23 3.06 -8.05
C SER A 2 26.90 2.10 -6.92
N GLU A 3 26.79 0.83 -7.24
CA GLU A 3 26.46 -0.22 -6.29
C GLU A 3 27.56 -1.28 -6.34
N TRP A 4 28.10 -1.62 -5.17
CA TRP A 4 29.17 -2.58 -5.01
C TRP A 4 28.62 -3.86 -4.40
N ASN A 5 28.80 -4.98 -5.09
CA ASN A 5 28.50 -6.30 -4.56
C ASN A 5 29.80 -7.07 -4.35
N PHE A 6 30.09 -7.39 -3.10
CA PHE A 6 31.23 -8.21 -2.73
C PHE A 6 30.87 -9.68 -2.76
N VAL A 7 31.81 -10.50 -3.26
CA VAL A 7 31.67 -11.95 -3.20
C VAL A 7 31.84 -12.40 -1.75
N ASN A 8 30.93 -13.25 -1.31
CA ASN A 8 31.05 -13.90 -0.01
C ASN A 8 32.24 -14.90 -0.06
N TYR A 9 33.24 -14.68 0.78
CA TYR A 9 34.44 -15.49 0.90
C TYR A 9 34.20 -16.92 1.45
N GLY A 10 32.95 -17.35 1.58
CA GLY A 10 32.56 -18.62 2.19
C GLY A 10 32.59 -19.86 1.31
N ASP A 11 33.08 -19.81 0.06
CA ASP A 11 33.26 -21.01 -0.78
C ASP A 11 34.76 -21.32 -0.95
N PRO A 12 35.32 -22.21 -0.10
CA PRO A 12 36.74 -22.56 -0.17
C PRO A 12 37.12 -23.35 -1.43
N ASN A 13 36.16 -23.85 -2.22
CA ASN A 13 36.42 -24.71 -3.38
C ASN A 13 36.33 -23.97 -4.72
N GLY A 14 36.02 -22.69 -4.75
CA GLY A 14 36.12 -21.83 -5.94
C GLY A 14 35.38 -22.29 -7.21
N THR A 15 34.43 -23.19 -7.08
CA THR A 15 33.74 -23.81 -8.21
C THR A 15 32.56 -23.00 -8.74
N ASN A 16 32.12 -21.94 -8.05
CA ASN A 16 31.04 -21.07 -8.51
C ASN A 16 31.60 -19.87 -9.28
N LEU A 17 31.87 -20.08 -10.57
CA LEU A 17 32.32 -19.05 -11.51
C LEU A 17 31.34 -17.85 -11.66
N ASP A 18 30.14 -17.97 -11.16
CA ASP A 18 29.09 -16.93 -11.23
C ASP A 18 29.21 -15.84 -10.17
N ARG A 19 30.15 -15.95 -9.21
CA ARG A 19 30.32 -15.00 -8.10
C ARG A 19 31.53 -14.10 -8.25
N LYS A 20 31.72 -13.52 -9.41
CA LYS A 20 32.79 -12.52 -9.60
C LYS A 20 32.37 -11.19 -8.96
N PRO A 21 33.31 -10.45 -8.34
CA PRO A 21 33.04 -9.09 -7.85
C PRO A 21 32.44 -8.25 -8.98
N THR A 22 31.38 -7.53 -8.69
CA THR A 22 30.69 -6.73 -9.70
C THR A 22 30.59 -5.27 -9.27
N VAL A 23 30.63 -4.39 -10.25
CA VAL A 23 30.31 -2.97 -10.09
C VAL A 23 29.24 -2.59 -11.10
N VAL A 24 28.21 -1.89 -10.64
CA VAL A 24 27.15 -1.35 -11.51
C VAL A 24 27.28 0.15 -11.57
N TYR A 25 27.43 0.69 -12.77
CA TYR A 25 27.28 2.12 -13.03
C TYR A 25 25.91 2.36 -13.62
N ALA A 26 25.10 3.12 -12.92
CA ALA A 26 23.78 3.51 -13.40
C ALA A 26 23.67 5.03 -13.48
N LYS A 27 23.17 5.51 -14.62
CA LYS A 27 22.84 6.92 -14.84
C LYS A 27 21.42 6.98 -15.35
N GLN A 28 20.58 7.71 -14.67
CA GLN A 28 19.23 8.01 -15.10
C GLN A 28 19.10 9.52 -15.31
N THR A 29 18.59 9.91 -16.45
CA THR A 29 18.19 11.30 -16.72
C THR A 29 16.69 11.34 -16.92
N SER A 30 16.07 12.40 -16.45
CA SER A 30 14.64 12.64 -16.62
C SER A 30 14.44 14.14 -16.82
N LYS A 31 13.72 14.48 -17.86
CA LYS A 31 13.26 15.83 -18.15
C LYS A 31 11.75 15.78 -18.24
N SER A 32 11.07 16.65 -17.51
CA SER A 32 9.63 16.83 -17.59
C SER A 32 9.32 18.29 -17.80
N GLU A 33 8.51 18.57 -18.80
CA GLU A 33 8.06 19.93 -19.13
C GLU A 33 6.55 19.96 -19.09
N GLN A 34 6.00 20.97 -18.44
CA GLN A 34 4.56 21.21 -18.38
C GLN A 34 4.29 22.67 -18.69
N MET A 35 3.40 22.90 -19.65
CA MET A 35 2.91 24.22 -20.02
C MET A 35 1.40 24.26 -19.87
N ASN A 36 0.88 25.31 -19.29
CA ASN A 36 -0.56 25.54 -19.23
C ASN A 36 -0.89 26.98 -19.59
N PHE A 37 -2.03 27.14 -20.22
CA PHE A 37 -2.65 28.44 -20.47
C PHE A 37 -4.06 28.41 -19.92
N ALA A 38 -4.38 29.33 -19.02
CA ALA A 38 -5.66 29.40 -18.35
C ALA A 38 -6.33 30.77 -18.56
N VAL A 39 -7.62 30.73 -18.86
CA VAL A 39 -8.49 31.90 -18.89
C VAL A 39 -9.61 31.72 -17.90
N SER A 40 -9.81 32.70 -17.03
CA SER A 40 -10.85 32.68 -16.02
C SER A 40 -11.73 33.91 -16.11
N TYR A 41 -13.03 33.71 -15.93
CA TYR A 41 -14.04 34.75 -15.85
C TYR A 41 -14.87 34.54 -14.59
N ALA A 42 -15.13 35.61 -13.83
CA ALA A 42 -15.99 35.55 -12.69
C ALA A 42 -16.82 36.85 -12.60
N ARG A 43 -18.12 36.71 -12.35
CA ARG A 43 -19.02 37.87 -12.22
C ARG A 43 -20.26 37.53 -11.38
N THR A 44 -20.67 38.51 -10.58
CA THR A 44 -21.93 38.47 -9.81
C THR A 44 -22.94 39.37 -10.48
N PHE A 45 -24.18 38.87 -10.68
CA PHE A 45 -25.32 39.57 -11.23
C PHE A 45 -26.50 39.44 -10.27
N GLY A 46 -26.68 40.40 -9.39
CA GLY A 46 -27.72 40.33 -8.35
C GLY A 46 -27.52 39.09 -7.47
N LYS A 47 -28.39 38.09 -7.59
CA LYS A 47 -28.33 36.83 -6.85
C LYS A 47 -27.55 35.73 -7.57
N HIS A 48 -27.01 35.98 -8.75
CA HIS A 48 -26.35 35.00 -9.59
C HIS A 48 -24.84 35.23 -9.57
N ASP A 49 -24.07 34.25 -9.08
CA ASP A 49 -22.61 34.22 -9.19
C ASP A 49 -22.22 33.18 -10.24
N ILE A 50 -21.45 33.61 -11.23
CA ILE A 50 -20.93 32.76 -12.29
C ILE A 50 -19.42 32.83 -12.29
N ALA A 51 -18.76 31.69 -12.32
CA ALA A 51 -17.33 31.62 -12.57
C ALA A 51 -17.03 30.50 -13.56
N ALA A 52 -16.22 30.80 -14.57
CA ALA A 52 -15.80 29.84 -15.58
C ALA A 52 -14.28 29.89 -15.76
N THR A 53 -13.68 28.75 -15.99
CA THR A 53 -12.24 28.63 -16.30
C THR A 53 -12.07 27.65 -17.45
N ALA A 54 -11.25 28.00 -18.43
CA ALA A 54 -10.80 27.13 -19.49
C ALA A 54 -9.29 27.03 -19.44
N VAL A 55 -8.75 25.82 -19.57
CA VAL A 55 -7.31 25.56 -19.54
C VAL A 55 -6.93 24.65 -20.70
N VAL A 56 -5.81 24.96 -21.33
CA VAL A 56 -5.09 24.04 -22.22
C VAL A 56 -3.79 23.70 -21.53
N GLU A 57 -3.52 22.42 -21.37
CA GLU A 57 -2.34 21.90 -20.71
C GLU A 57 -1.62 20.92 -21.62
N ARG A 58 -0.31 21.08 -21.79
CA ARG A 58 0.58 20.13 -22.45
C ARG A 58 1.63 19.68 -21.46
N ALA A 59 1.86 18.38 -21.39
CA ALA A 59 2.92 17.79 -20.59
C ALA A 59 3.74 16.83 -21.45
N GLU A 60 5.06 16.89 -21.30
CA GLU A 60 6.00 15.98 -21.95
C GLU A 60 7.01 15.48 -20.94
N SER A 61 7.37 14.23 -21.07
CA SER A 61 8.42 13.61 -20.25
C SER A 61 9.30 12.78 -21.16
N GLU A 62 10.61 13.00 -21.05
CA GLU A 62 11.63 12.23 -21.76
C GLU A 62 12.76 11.87 -20.80
N GLY A 63 13.46 10.81 -21.09
CA GLY A 63 14.64 10.45 -20.33
C GLY A 63 15.34 9.23 -20.88
N ASP A 64 16.46 8.96 -20.28
CA ASP A 64 17.25 7.78 -20.57
C ASP A 64 17.73 7.11 -19.29
N ASP A 65 17.86 5.80 -19.35
CA ASP A 65 18.34 4.95 -18.29
C ASP A 65 19.45 4.07 -18.83
N LEU A 66 20.66 4.32 -18.34
CA LEU A 66 21.87 3.57 -18.66
C LEU A 66 22.29 2.77 -17.43
N SER A 67 22.46 1.47 -17.60
CA SER A 67 23.09 0.59 -16.61
C SER A 67 24.19 -0.21 -17.27
N GLN A 68 25.33 -0.28 -16.62
CA GLN A 68 26.48 -1.07 -17.05
C GLN A 68 27.05 -1.82 -15.86
N MET A 69 27.00 -3.15 -15.91
CA MET A 69 27.58 -4.02 -14.90
C MET A 69 28.90 -4.59 -15.40
N TYR A 70 29.97 -4.35 -14.65
CA TYR A 70 31.27 -4.94 -14.88
C TYR A 70 31.50 -6.06 -13.87
N MET A 71 32.03 -7.20 -14.35
CA MET A 71 32.32 -8.39 -13.56
C MET A 71 33.82 -8.70 -13.54
N GLY A 72 34.28 -9.36 -12.49
CA GLY A 72 35.69 -9.77 -12.36
C GLY A 72 36.64 -8.60 -12.08
N ILE A 73 36.15 -7.58 -11.39
CA ILE A 73 36.94 -6.42 -10.97
C ILE A 73 37.89 -6.91 -9.87
N GLY A 74 39.21 -6.68 -10.07
CA GLY A 74 40.20 -6.95 -9.03
C GLY A 74 39.97 -6.09 -7.79
N GLN A 75 40.41 -6.59 -6.62
CA GLN A 75 40.35 -5.83 -5.38
C GLN A 75 41.16 -4.54 -5.52
N SER A 76 40.47 -3.42 -5.64
CA SER A 76 41.07 -2.09 -5.63
C SER A 76 40.55 -1.37 -4.40
N TYR A 77 41.43 -1.17 -3.44
CA TYR A 77 41.14 -0.36 -2.27
C TYR A 77 40.95 1.10 -2.71
N GLY A 78 39.71 1.56 -2.64
CA GLY A 78 39.38 2.98 -2.81
C GLY A 78 39.36 3.50 -4.26
N GLY A 79 39.45 2.66 -5.24
CA GLY A 79 39.45 3.05 -6.64
C GLY A 79 38.25 2.52 -7.42
N THR A 80 37.60 3.38 -8.14
CA THR A 80 36.46 3.10 -9.00
C THR A 80 36.86 2.68 -10.40
N SER A 81 37.90 1.87 -10.57
CA SER A 81 38.32 1.48 -11.91
C SER A 81 37.46 0.33 -12.44
N SER A 82 36.45 0.69 -13.23
CA SER A 82 35.67 -0.26 -14.04
C SER A 82 36.49 -0.87 -15.19
N THR A 83 37.67 -0.35 -15.46
CA THR A 83 38.48 -0.73 -16.62
C THR A 83 39.12 -2.09 -16.49
N ALA A 84 39.17 -2.68 -15.30
CA ALA A 84 39.74 -3.99 -15.05
C ALA A 84 38.76 -5.17 -15.18
N GLY A 85 37.45 -4.88 -15.33
CA GLY A 85 36.40 -5.89 -15.40
C GLY A 85 35.87 -6.10 -16.83
N THR A 86 35.17 -7.22 -17.01
CA THR A 86 34.43 -7.51 -18.25
C THR A 86 33.01 -7.05 -18.14
N LEU A 87 32.48 -6.39 -19.18
CA LEU A 87 31.08 -5.98 -19.24
C LEU A 87 30.16 -7.21 -19.19
N SER A 88 29.20 -7.20 -18.30
CA SER A 88 28.23 -8.29 -18.16
C SER A 88 27.36 -8.40 -19.42
N PRO A 89 27.19 -9.61 -19.97
CA PRO A 89 26.24 -9.85 -21.07
C PRO A 89 24.77 -9.86 -20.61
N ASP A 90 24.50 -9.81 -19.30
CA ASP A 90 23.15 -9.82 -18.76
C ASP A 90 22.39 -8.54 -19.14
N ALA A 91 21.38 -8.67 -20.00
CA ALA A 91 20.57 -7.57 -20.48
C ALA A 91 19.71 -6.91 -19.38
N GLN A 92 19.56 -7.54 -18.23
CA GLN A 92 18.91 -6.91 -17.07
C GLN A 92 19.84 -6.00 -16.28
N LYS A 93 21.15 -6.18 -16.43
CA LYS A 93 22.19 -5.46 -15.70
C LYS A 93 22.96 -4.48 -16.58
N THR A 94 23.02 -4.75 -17.88
CA THR A 94 23.74 -3.92 -18.86
C THR A 94 22.77 -3.55 -19.98
N TYR A 95 22.26 -2.32 -19.93
CA TYR A 95 21.27 -1.85 -20.89
C TYR A 95 21.33 -0.33 -21.06
N TYR A 96 20.79 0.12 -22.17
CA TYR A 96 20.39 1.51 -22.41
C TYR A 96 18.93 1.54 -22.85
N ARG A 97 18.13 2.34 -22.16
CA ARG A 97 16.71 2.51 -22.47
C ARG A 97 16.41 4.00 -22.61
N LYS A 98 15.64 4.35 -23.62
CA LYS A 98 15.07 5.67 -23.79
C LYS A 98 13.56 5.57 -23.58
N TYR A 99 12.99 6.55 -22.93
CA TYR A 99 11.54 6.67 -22.78
C TYR A 99 11.10 8.09 -23.07
N GLU A 100 9.91 8.20 -23.63
CA GLU A 100 9.25 9.46 -23.90
C GLU A 100 7.74 9.28 -23.82
N SER A 101 7.05 10.29 -23.33
CA SER A 101 5.59 10.32 -23.26
C SER A 101 5.09 11.75 -23.36
N GLY A 102 3.91 11.93 -23.93
CA GLY A 102 3.25 13.20 -24.06
C GLY A 102 1.78 13.13 -23.70
N ALA A 103 1.26 14.23 -23.17
CA ALA A 103 -0.15 14.40 -22.87
C ALA A 103 -0.62 15.80 -23.28
N LEU A 104 -1.84 15.89 -23.75
CA LEU A 104 -2.52 17.15 -24.07
C LEU A 104 -3.91 17.13 -23.45
N SER A 105 -4.26 18.19 -22.73
CA SER A 105 -5.52 18.27 -22.00
C SER A 105 -6.25 19.58 -22.29
N TYR A 106 -7.54 19.48 -22.57
CA TYR A 106 -8.48 20.59 -22.55
C TYR A 106 -9.36 20.47 -21.33
N ILE A 107 -9.38 21.48 -20.49
CA ILE A 107 -10.08 21.46 -19.21
C ILE A 107 -11.05 22.62 -19.17
N GLY A 108 -12.30 22.34 -18.83
CA GLY A 108 -13.31 23.37 -18.61
C GLY A 108 -13.95 23.21 -17.25
N ARG A 109 -14.18 24.33 -16.57
CA ARG A 109 -14.91 24.38 -15.29
C ARG A 109 -15.89 25.53 -15.32
N ALA A 110 -17.12 25.27 -14.96
CA ALA A 110 -18.16 26.26 -14.75
C ALA A 110 -18.76 26.08 -13.35
N ASN A 111 -18.83 27.17 -12.61
CA ASN A 111 -19.48 27.22 -11.30
C ASN A 111 -20.64 28.21 -11.38
N TYR A 112 -21.75 27.82 -10.82
CA TYR A 112 -22.92 28.67 -10.67
C TYR A 112 -23.43 28.61 -9.24
N LYS A 113 -23.72 29.77 -8.69
CA LYS A 113 -24.33 29.91 -7.36
C LYS A 113 -25.50 30.89 -7.44
N TYR A 114 -26.62 30.46 -6.94
CA TYR A 114 -27.83 31.29 -6.85
C TYR A 114 -28.19 31.58 -5.39
N ASP A 115 -28.25 32.87 -5.07
CA ASP A 115 -28.69 33.42 -3.77
C ASP A 115 -27.96 32.77 -2.56
N ASN A 116 -26.70 32.36 -2.73
CA ASN A 116 -25.89 31.60 -1.76
C ASN A 116 -26.52 30.27 -1.30
N ARG A 117 -27.59 29.81 -1.92
CA ARG A 117 -28.36 28.61 -1.53
C ARG A 117 -28.14 27.43 -2.44
N TYR A 118 -28.21 27.66 -3.73
CA TYR A 118 -28.07 26.59 -4.75
C TYR A 118 -26.78 26.73 -5.47
N LEU A 119 -26.02 25.64 -5.51
CA LEU A 119 -24.70 25.57 -6.09
C LEU A 119 -24.70 24.50 -7.16
N ALA A 120 -24.16 24.81 -8.32
CA ALA A 120 -23.93 23.84 -9.38
C ALA A 120 -22.51 24.02 -9.93
N GLN A 121 -21.86 22.91 -10.19
CA GLN A 121 -20.55 22.91 -10.84
C GLN A 121 -20.56 21.89 -11.95
N PHE A 122 -19.96 22.24 -13.07
CA PHE A 122 -19.64 21.33 -14.15
C PHE A 122 -18.15 21.44 -14.46
N VAL A 123 -17.49 20.31 -14.54
CA VAL A 123 -16.08 20.20 -14.91
C VAL A 123 -15.95 19.15 -16.00
N PHE A 124 -15.16 19.38 -16.98
CA PHE A 124 -14.73 18.34 -17.91
C PHE A 124 -13.23 18.39 -18.14
N ARG A 125 -12.66 17.22 -18.42
CA ARG A 125 -11.32 17.06 -19.00
C ARG A 125 -11.45 16.24 -20.27
N TYR A 126 -10.77 16.69 -21.30
CA TYR A 126 -10.59 15.97 -22.56
C TYR A 126 -9.10 15.79 -22.75
N ASP A 127 -8.63 14.60 -22.39
CA ASP A 127 -7.22 14.28 -22.25
C ASP A 127 -6.77 13.34 -23.35
N ALA A 128 -5.61 13.62 -23.96
CA ALA A 128 -4.91 12.72 -24.86
C ALA A 128 -3.63 12.21 -24.21
N SER A 129 -3.29 10.93 -24.43
CA SER A 129 -2.06 10.31 -23.97
C SER A 129 -1.41 9.51 -25.11
N THR A 130 -0.12 9.74 -25.34
CA THR A 130 0.66 9.02 -26.35
C THR A 130 0.96 7.56 -25.98
N LYS A 131 0.57 7.12 -24.80
CA LYS A 131 0.68 5.72 -24.38
C LYS A 131 -0.27 4.80 -25.12
N PHE A 132 -1.35 5.34 -25.68
CA PHE A 132 -2.34 4.59 -26.45
C PHE A 132 -2.05 4.69 -27.96
N ALA A 133 -2.72 3.88 -28.77
CA ALA A 133 -2.71 4.03 -30.22
C ALA A 133 -3.39 5.34 -30.63
N PRO A 134 -3.03 5.95 -31.80
CA PRO A 134 -3.57 7.25 -32.22
C PRO A 134 -5.10 7.33 -32.19
N GLU A 135 -5.78 6.27 -32.55
CA GLU A 135 -7.23 6.16 -32.54
C GLU A 135 -7.85 6.16 -31.13
N ASN A 136 -7.06 5.87 -30.09
CA ASN A 136 -7.47 5.75 -28.68
C ASN A 136 -6.83 6.79 -27.76
N TYR A 137 -6.13 7.80 -28.30
CA TYR A 137 -5.47 8.83 -27.51
C TYR A 137 -6.42 9.56 -26.56
N TRP A 138 -7.62 9.86 -27.02
CA TRP A 138 -8.50 10.79 -26.35
C TRP A 138 -9.48 10.12 -25.39
N GLY A 139 -9.56 10.66 -24.18
CA GLY A 139 -10.55 10.32 -23.18
C GLY A 139 -11.37 11.54 -22.73
N PHE A 140 -12.69 11.40 -22.58
CA PHE A 140 -13.57 12.46 -22.09
C PHE A 140 -14.10 12.13 -20.70
N PHE A 141 -13.86 13.07 -19.77
CA PHE A 141 -14.09 12.88 -18.34
C PHE A 141 -14.90 14.04 -17.75
N PRO A 142 -16.23 14.01 -17.85
CA PRO A 142 -17.12 15.02 -17.27
C PRO A 142 -17.42 14.72 -15.81
N THR A 143 -17.67 15.77 -15.02
CA THR A 143 -18.14 15.73 -13.64
C THR A 143 -19.16 16.84 -13.39
N GLY A 144 -20.28 16.49 -12.83
CA GLY A 144 -21.29 17.40 -12.33
C GLY A 144 -21.41 17.35 -10.81
N SER A 145 -21.60 18.49 -10.17
CA SER A 145 -21.81 18.59 -8.73
C SER A 145 -22.94 19.57 -8.43
N LEU A 146 -23.76 19.21 -7.44
CA LEU A 146 -24.84 20.05 -6.92
C LEU A 146 -24.65 20.25 -5.42
N GLY A 147 -24.96 21.44 -4.93
CA GLY A 147 -24.96 21.77 -3.52
C GLY A 147 -26.17 22.59 -3.15
N TRP A 148 -26.72 22.30 -1.99
CA TRP A 148 -27.82 23.02 -1.41
C TRP A 148 -27.50 23.45 0.02
N VAL A 149 -27.47 24.75 0.26
CA VAL A 149 -27.28 25.33 1.58
C VAL A 149 -28.63 25.43 2.25
N ALA A 150 -29.05 24.35 2.90
CA ALA A 150 -30.38 24.22 3.52
C ALA A 150 -30.58 25.24 4.63
N SER A 151 -29.53 25.61 5.35
CA SER A 151 -29.58 26.61 6.42
C SER A 151 -29.93 28.02 5.94
N GLU A 152 -29.82 28.31 4.63
CA GLU A 152 -30.22 29.61 4.08
C GLU A 152 -31.71 29.69 3.73
N GLU A 153 -32.44 28.58 3.78
CA GLU A 153 -33.87 28.55 3.52
C GLU A 153 -34.68 29.11 4.68
N SER A 154 -35.75 29.88 4.37
CA SER A 154 -36.62 30.50 5.39
C SER A 154 -37.33 29.45 6.24
N PHE A 155 -37.77 28.34 5.66
CA PHE A 155 -38.38 27.26 6.41
C PHE A 155 -37.42 26.60 7.40
N PHE A 156 -36.13 26.48 7.02
CA PHE A 156 -35.10 25.92 7.89
C PHE A 156 -34.81 26.87 9.06
N LYS A 157 -34.58 28.16 8.77
CA LYS A 157 -34.28 29.19 9.78
C LYS A 157 -35.40 29.30 10.83
N ASN A 158 -36.64 29.09 10.42
CA ASN A 158 -37.83 29.17 11.31
C ASN A 158 -38.16 27.83 12.01
N SER A 159 -37.40 26.78 11.76
CA SER A 159 -37.62 25.44 12.33
C SER A 159 -36.78 25.20 13.58
N VAL A 160 -37.03 24.06 14.26
CA VAL A 160 -36.17 23.56 15.34
C VAL A 160 -34.76 23.28 14.84
N LEU A 161 -34.61 22.85 13.58
CA LEU A 161 -33.30 22.59 12.98
C LEU A 161 -32.45 23.86 12.87
N GLY A 162 -33.06 25.01 12.53
CA GLY A 162 -32.37 26.29 12.48
C GLY A 162 -31.86 26.81 13.85
N LYS A 163 -32.39 26.25 14.96
CA LYS A 163 -31.88 26.53 16.31
C LYS A 163 -30.68 25.64 16.70
N ILE A 164 -30.52 24.50 16.02
CA ILE A 164 -29.48 23.51 16.32
C ILE A 164 -28.30 23.71 15.37
N PHE A 165 -28.58 23.95 14.09
CA PHE A 165 -27.56 24.04 13.05
C PHE A 165 -27.37 25.49 12.61
N ASP A 166 -26.20 26.05 12.88
CA ASP A 166 -25.78 27.37 12.39
C ASP A 166 -25.56 27.36 10.87
N PHE A 167 -25.13 26.23 10.35
CA PHE A 167 -24.92 25.99 8.93
C PHE A 167 -25.22 24.53 8.58
N MET A 168 -25.90 24.31 7.46
CA MET A 168 -26.16 22.99 6.91
C MET A 168 -26.16 23.05 5.39
N LYS A 169 -25.27 22.22 4.77
CA LYS A 169 -25.16 22.10 3.33
C LYS A 169 -25.12 20.64 2.93
N VAL A 170 -25.96 20.28 1.99
CA VAL A 170 -25.98 18.98 1.33
C VAL A 170 -25.28 19.10 -0.03
N ARG A 171 -24.48 18.13 -0.41
CA ARG A 171 -23.80 18.12 -1.70
C ARG A 171 -23.79 16.72 -2.30
N TYR A 172 -23.88 16.68 -3.63
CA TYR A 172 -23.77 15.45 -4.41
C TYR A 172 -22.93 15.72 -5.63
N SER A 173 -22.05 14.78 -5.97
CA SER A 173 -21.29 14.81 -7.21
C SER A 173 -21.30 13.47 -7.91
N LEU A 174 -21.33 13.54 -9.24
CA LEU A 174 -21.23 12.41 -10.14
C LEU A 174 -20.23 12.76 -11.23
N GLY A 175 -19.18 11.93 -11.36
CA GLY A 175 -18.14 12.17 -12.33
C GLY A 175 -17.60 10.90 -12.97
N LYS A 176 -17.00 11.07 -14.13
CA LYS A 176 -16.22 10.06 -14.82
C LYS A 176 -14.75 10.47 -14.78
N THR A 177 -13.87 9.55 -14.41
CA THR A 177 -12.41 9.70 -14.50
C THR A 177 -11.80 8.55 -15.29
N GLY A 178 -10.65 8.76 -15.90
CA GLY A 178 -9.88 7.69 -16.56
C GLY A 178 -8.44 7.68 -16.09
N LYS A 179 -7.77 6.56 -16.33
CA LYS A 179 -6.33 6.42 -16.13
C LYS A 179 -5.71 5.80 -17.38
N ASP A 180 -4.50 6.24 -17.67
CA ASP A 180 -3.63 5.69 -18.72
C ASP A 180 -2.54 4.81 -18.11
N ASN A 181 -2.93 3.94 -17.17
CA ASN A 181 -2.00 3.06 -16.44
C ASN A 181 -1.54 1.89 -17.31
N VAL A 182 -0.85 2.22 -18.38
CA VAL A 182 -0.27 1.32 -19.35
C VAL A 182 1.16 1.76 -19.64
N GLU A 183 2.03 0.82 -19.95
CA GLU A 183 3.38 1.15 -20.43
C GLU A 183 3.28 1.76 -21.85
N ALA A 184 4.18 2.69 -22.15
CA ALA A 184 4.24 3.27 -23.47
C ALA A 184 4.53 2.21 -24.55
N TRP A 185 3.96 2.39 -25.74
CA TRP A 185 4.24 1.58 -26.94
C TRP A 185 3.71 0.14 -26.91
N GLN A 186 2.93 -0.30 -25.92
CA GLN A 186 2.33 -1.63 -25.90
C GLN A 186 1.36 -1.91 -27.08
N TRP A 187 0.95 -0.86 -27.78
CA TRP A 187 0.13 -0.97 -28.98
C TRP A 187 0.95 -1.21 -30.26
N LEU A 188 2.30 -1.18 -30.17
CA LEU A 188 3.21 -1.52 -31.25
C LEU A 188 3.76 -2.92 -31.09
N GLN A 189 3.97 -3.60 -32.21
CA GLN A 189 4.66 -4.88 -32.21
C GLN A 189 6.15 -4.66 -32.01
N ILE A 190 6.71 -5.21 -30.94
CA ILE A 190 8.12 -5.12 -30.58
C ILE A 190 8.79 -6.49 -30.82
N TYR A 191 10.02 -6.44 -31.33
CA TYR A 191 10.83 -7.63 -31.58
C TYR A 191 12.09 -7.58 -30.72
N ASN A 192 12.44 -8.71 -30.11
CA ASN A 192 13.74 -8.92 -29.51
C ASN A 192 14.67 -9.55 -30.55
N ILE A 193 15.79 -8.88 -30.80
CA ILE A 193 16.84 -9.43 -31.65
C ILE A 193 17.80 -10.22 -30.76
N ASN A 194 17.87 -11.52 -31.01
CA ASN A 194 18.83 -12.40 -30.32
C ASN A 194 20.03 -12.67 -31.25
N PRO A 195 21.20 -12.09 -30.96
CA PRO A 195 22.36 -12.24 -31.82
C PRO A 195 22.87 -13.68 -32.02
N THR A 196 22.53 -14.57 -31.06
CA THR A 196 23.03 -15.96 -31.03
C THR A 196 21.93 -17.01 -31.06
N GLY A 197 20.65 -16.59 -31.11
CA GLY A 197 19.47 -17.47 -31.01
C GLY A 197 18.70 -17.65 -32.29
N GLY A 198 19.29 -17.36 -33.43
CA GLY A 198 18.69 -17.60 -34.74
C GLY A 198 18.94 -19.01 -35.26
N MET A 199 18.63 -19.23 -36.52
CA MET A 199 18.79 -20.51 -37.19
C MET A 199 20.27 -20.77 -37.51
N GLY A 200 20.73 -21.96 -37.22
CA GLY A 200 22.07 -22.41 -37.63
C GLY A 200 22.04 -22.83 -39.11
N PHE A 201 22.92 -22.28 -39.91
CA PHE A 201 23.10 -22.66 -41.30
C PHE A 201 24.48 -23.36 -41.47
N GLY A 202 24.50 -24.48 -42.14
CA GLY A 202 25.72 -25.25 -42.43
C GLY A 202 25.79 -26.57 -41.68
N SER A 203 26.91 -27.31 -41.85
CA SER A 203 27.19 -28.57 -41.15
C SER A 203 27.45 -28.33 -39.67
N LEU A 204 27.35 -29.36 -38.84
CA LEU A 204 27.55 -29.38 -37.38
C LEU A 204 28.70 -28.42 -36.94
N GLY A 205 28.35 -27.32 -36.31
CA GLY A 205 29.27 -26.24 -35.94
C GLY A 205 29.11 -24.92 -36.72
N GLY A 206 28.10 -24.82 -37.61
CA GLY A 206 27.80 -23.60 -38.38
C GLY A 206 27.46 -22.40 -37.48
N GLN A 207 27.76 -21.20 -37.99
CA GLN A 207 27.49 -19.97 -37.27
C GLN A 207 25.95 -19.75 -37.14
N TYR A 208 25.52 -19.46 -35.94
CA TYR A 208 24.13 -18.99 -35.71
C TYR A 208 23.94 -17.59 -36.26
N VAL A 209 22.90 -17.41 -37.05
CA VAL A 209 22.51 -16.08 -37.54
C VAL A 209 21.62 -15.41 -36.47
N SER A 210 21.68 -14.09 -36.40
CA SER A 210 20.77 -13.35 -35.54
C SER A 210 19.31 -13.69 -35.81
N GLY A 211 18.57 -14.05 -34.78
CA GLY A 211 17.13 -14.29 -34.84
C GLY A 211 16.34 -13.11 -34.25
N ALA A 212 15.14 -12.91 -34.74
CA ALA A 212 14.18 -11.99 -34.15
C ALA A 212 12.97 -12.78 -33.64
N ILE A 213 12.62 -12.56 -32.39
CA ILE A 213 11.41 -13.11 -31.76
C ILE A 213 10.47 -12.02 -31.34
N ILE A 214 9.18 -12.27 -31.40
CA ILE A 214 8.15 -11.35 -30.94
C ILE A 214 8.28 -11.18 -29.42
N ASN A 215 8.41 -9.93 -28.96
CA ASN A 215 8.45 -9.60 -27.55
C ASN A 215 7.06 -9.20 -27.04
N GLY A 216 6.16 -10.18 -26.93
CA GLY A 216 4.75 -9.96 -26.59
C GLY A 216 3.90 -9.54 -27.80
N THR A 217 2.63 -9.83 -27.73
CA THR A 217 1.67 -9.47 -28.78
C THR A 217 1.21 -8.03 -28.58
N ALA A 218 1.18 -7.22 -29.65
CA ALA A 218 0.67 -5.87 -29.63
C ALA A 218 -0.85 -5.85 -29.42
N ASN A 219 -1.34 -4.84 -28.71
CA ASN A 219 -2.78 -4.58 -28.60
C ASN A 219 -3.08 -3.10 -28.90
N ARG A 220 -3.62 -2.83 -30.08
CA ARG A 220 -4.01 -1.48 -30.49
C ARG A 220 -5.32 -0.99 -29.88
N ASP A 221 -6.13 -1.93 -29.33
CA ASP A 221 -7.46 -1.62 -28.80
C ASP A 221 -7.41 -1.16 -27.32
N ILE A 222 -6.21 -1.13 -26.71
CA ILE A 222 -6.04 -0.59 -25.36
C ILE A 222 -6.50 0.87 -25.33
N LYS A 223 -7.36 1.17 -24.37
CA LYS A 223 -7.92 2.51 -24.13
C LYS A 223 -7.95 2.83 -22.65
N TRP A 224 -8.33 4.06 -22.34
CA TRP A 224 -8.49 4.54 -20.98
C TRP A 224 -9.36 3.61 -20.13
N ASP A 225 -8.90 3.26 -18.94
CA ASP A 225 -9.80 2.71 -17.93
C ASP A 225 -10.81 3.78 -17.50
N THR A 226 -11.92 3.36 -16.94
CA THR A 226 -12.98 4.29 -16.58
C THR A 226 -13.47 4.03 -15.17
N THR A 227 -13.52 5.09 -14.36
CA THR A 227 -14.15 5.06 -13.04
C THR A 227 -15.30 6.06 -12.99
N ILE A 228 -16.49 5.58 -12.68
CA ILE A 228 -17.65 6.41 -12.33
C ILE A 228 -17.61 6.62 -10.84
N LYS A 229 -17.47 7.88 -10.41
CA LYS A 229 -17.37 8.31 -9.03
C LYS A 229 -18.65 9.01 -8.59
N GLN A 230 -19.17 8.61 -7.45
CA GLN A 230 -20.29 9.26 -6.79
C GLN A 230 -19.88 9.66 -5.38
N ASN A 231 -20.22 10.85 -4.97
CA ASN A 231 -19.99 11.31 -3.61
C ASN A 231 -21.23 12.06 -3.10
N PHE A 232 -21.67 11.67 -1.92
CA PHE A 232 -22.69 12.38 -1.16
C PHE A 232 -22.04 12.98 0.07
N GLY A 233 -22.16 14.30 0.25
CA GLY A 233 -21.54 15.03 1.35
C GLY A 233 -22.53 15.85 2.16
N LEU A 234 -22.25 15.97 3.45
CA LEU A 234 -23.00 16.78 4.39
C LEU A 234 -22.03 17.63 5.22
N ASP A 235 -22.18 18.95 5.13
CA ASP A 235 -21.39 19.91 5.90
C ASP A 235 -22.32 20.58 6.92
N MET A 236 -21.95 20.59 8.20
CA MET A 236 -22.77 21.13 9.28
C MET A 236 -21.90 21.90 10.28
N ASN A 237 -22.42 23.04 10.76
CA ASN A 237 -21.90 23.71 11.94
C ASN A 237 -22.97 23.78 12.99
N VAL A 238 -22.59 23.57 14.25
CA VAL A 238 -23.49 23.64 15.40
C VAL A 238 -22.83 24.37 16.57
N LEU A 239 -23.63 24.74 17.58
CA LEU A 239 -23.14 25.34 18.82
C LEU A 239 -22.44 26.69 18.59
N ASP A 240 -23.05 27.60 17.88
CA ASP A 240 -22.48 28.91 17.49
C ASP A 240 -21.17 28.74 16.68
N ASN A 241 -21.22 27.85 15.70
CA ASN A 241 -20.08 27.49 14.84
C ASN A 241 -18.84 26.91 15.58
N ARG A 242 -19.01 26.49 16.83
CA ARG A 242 -17.88 25.87 17.59
C ARG A 242 -17.56 24.46 17.12
N LEU A 243 -18.57 23.70 16.71
CA LEU A 243 -18.38 22.37 16.15
C LEU A 243 -18.74 22.34 14.66
N SER A 244 -17.74 22.03 13.82
CA SER A 244 -17.91 21.77 12.40
C SER A 244 -17.81 20.27 12.15
N ILE A 245 -18.77 19.74 11.38
CA ILE A 245 -18.90 18.34 11.02
C ILE A 245 -18.97 18.25 9.49
N THR A 246 -18.07 17.50 8.90
CA THR A 246 -18.12 17.16 7.47
C THR A 246 -18.17 15.65 7.33
N THR A 247 -19.13 15.16 6.57
CA THR A 247 -19.28 13.73 6.30
C THR A 247 -19.39 13.50 4.81
N ASP A 248 -18.62 12.56 4.29
CA ASP A 248 -18.62 12.14 2.90
C ASP A 248 -18.81 10.63 2.79
N PHE A 249 -19.77 10.23 1.98
CA PHE A 249 -19.93 8.85 1.54
C PHE A 249 -19.66 8.79 0.04
N TYR A 250 -18.72 7.95 -0.38
CA TYR A 250 -18.41 7.78 -1.80
C TYR A 250 -18.62 6.35 -2.27
N TYR A 251 -18.93 6.23 -3.56
CA TYR A 251 -19.07 4.95 -4.25
C TYR A 251 -18.48 5.05 -5.66
N ASP A 252 -17.43 4.28 -5.92
CA ASP A 252 -16.67 4.27 -7.17
C ASP A 252 -16.87 2.94 -7.90
N LYS A 253 -17.22 3.00 -9.18
CA LYS A 253 -17.27 1.85 -10.08
C LYS A 253 -16.21 1.99 -11.15
N THR A 254 -15.17 1.18 -11.09
CA THR A 254 -14.14 1.09 -12.11
C THR A 254 -14.45 -0.07 -13.06
N LYS A 255 -14.33 0.18 -14.34
CA LYS A 255 -14.46 -0.79 -15.43
C LYS A 255 -13.35 -0.58 -16.44
N ASP A 256 -13.18 -1.57 -17.29
CA ASP A 256 -12.16 -1.56 -18.33
C ASP A 256 -10.74 -1.41 -17.75
N LEU A 257 -10.50 -1.91 -16.51
CA LEU A 257 -9.16 -1.92 -15.92
C LEU A 257 -8.20 -2.63 -16.84
N ILE A 258 -7.09 -1.95 -17.15
CA ILE A 258 -6.03 -2.53 -17.96
C ILE A 258 -5.28 -3.55 -17.11
N MET A 259 -5.26 -4.79 -17.56
CA MET A 259 -4.59 -5.88 -16.87
C MET A 259 -4.13 -6.95 -17.83
N PHE A 260 -3.10 -7.68 -17.42
CA PHE A 260 -2.71 -8.91 -18.08
C PHE A 260 -3.71 -10.00 -17.66
N VAL A 261 -4.26 -10.70 -18.63
CA VAL A 261 -5.13 -11.86 -18.39
C VAL A 261 -4.38 -13.09 -18.86
N SER A 262 -3.98 -13.94 -17.92
CA SER A 262 -3.40 -15.25 -18.23
C SER A 262 -4.57 -16.23 -18.41
N ASP A 263 -4.72 -16.75 -19.59
CA ASP A 263 -5.62 -17.89 -19.84
C ASP A 263 -4.77 -19.17 -19.74
N PRO A 264 -5.09 -20.10 -18.82
CA PRO A 264 -4.39 -21.39 -18.76
C PRO A 264 -4.62 -22.25 -20.00
N GLU A 265 -5.62 -21.92 -20.81
CA GLU A 265 -5.90 -22.58 -22.09
C GLU A 265 -5.19 -21.91 -23.28
N GLU A 266 -4.27 -20.94 -23.01
CA GLU A 266 -3.48 -20.34 -24.09
C GLU A 266 -2.73 -21.41 -24.88
N PRO A 267 -2.95 -21.48 -26.18
CA PRO A 267 -2.21 -22.44 -26.99
C PRO A 267 -0.72 -22.09 -27.00
N ILE A 268 0.12 -22.98 -26.55
CA ILE A 268 1.60 -22.84 -26.52
C ILE A 268 2.17 -22.42 -27.88
N TYR A 269 1.49 -22.71 -28.97
CA TYR A 269 1.94 -22.39 -30.33
C TYR A 269 1.82 -20.90 -30.71
N ILE A 270 1.22 -20.04 -29.88
CA ILE A 270 1.21 -18.58 -30.10
C ILE A 270 2.66 -18.03 -30.03
N GLY A 271 3.54 -18.65 -29.23
CA GLY A 271 4.96 -18.32 -29.19
C GLY A 271 5.28 -16.95 -28.58
N SER A 272 4.28 -16.22 -28.04
CA SER A 272 4.48 -14.95 -27.36
C SER A 272 3.47 -14.78 -26.22
N LYS A 273 3.77 -13.90 -25.28
CA LYS A 273 2.86 -13.54 -24.19
C LYS A 273 1.67 -12.75 -24.73
N LEU A 274 0.47 -13.00 -24.20
CA LEU A 274 -0.69 -12.18 -24.49
C LEU A 274 -0.48 -10.74 -24.04
N PRO A 275 -1.11 -9.77 -24.72
CA PRO A 275 -1.03 -8.36 -24.32
C PRO A 275 -1.95 -8.07 -23.13
N SER A 276 -1.70 -6.94 -22.48
CA SER A 276 -2.69 -6.36 -21.56
C SER A 276 -3.97 -5.97 -22.31
N VAL A 277 -5.11 -6.11 -21.65
CA VAL A 277 -6.44 -5.79 -22.20
C VAL A 277 -7.26 -4.98 -21.21
N ASN A 278 -8.27 -4.25 -21.70
CA ASN A 278 -9.26 -3.59 -20.87
C ASN A 278 -10.31 -4.60 -20.40
N TYR A 279 -10.08 -5.22 -19.27
CA TYR A 279 -10.88 -6.37 -18.80
C TYR A 279 -11.48 -6.18 -17.42
N GLY A 280 -10.70 -5.76 -16.46
CA GLY A 280 -11.06 -5.82 -15.05
C GLY A 280 -12.17 -4.86 -14.62
N LYS A 281 -12.87 -5.22 -13.54
CA LYS A 281 -13.89 -4.40 -12.88
C LYS A 281 -13.68 -4.39 -11.38
N LYS A 282 -13.81 -3.22 -10.77
CA LYS A 282 -13.63 -3.03 -9.32
C LYS A 282 -14.63 -2.01 -8.79
N ASN A 283 -15.23 -2.30 -7.66
CA ASN A 283 -15.99 -1.32 -6.89
C ASN A 283 -15.20 -0.90 -5.64
N ALA A 284 -15.29 0.36 -5.26
CA ALA A 284 -14.76 0.88 -4.01
C ALA A 284 -15.80 1.83 -3.39
N TRP A 285 -15.91 1.83 -2.06
CA TRP A 285 -16.79 2.74 -1.34
C TRP A 285 -16.22 3.03 0.03
N GLY A 286 -16.64 4.12 0.63
CA GLY A 286 -16.14 4.50 1.94
C GLY A 286 -16.91 5.63 2.58
N LEU A 287 -16.59 5.82 3.85
CA LEU A 287 -17.11 6.88 4.68
C LEU A 287 -15.94 7.68 5.26
N GLU A 288 -16.03 8.99 5.14
CA GLU A 288 -15.10 9.93 5.74
C GLU A 288 -15.87 10.89 6.67
N VAL A 289 -15.36 11.07 7.88
CA VAL A 289 -15.94 11.98 8.87
C VAL A 289 -14.84 12.89 9.40
N SER A 290 -15.08 14.19 9.33
CA SER A 290 -14.21 15.21 9.90
C SER A 290 -14.98 16.01 10.94
N LEU A 291 -14.44 16.07 12.15
CA LEU A 291 -14.96 16.85 13.26
C LEU A 291 -13.94 17.92 13.62
N ASN A 292 -14.36 19.15 13.80
CA ASN A 292 -13.49 20.21 14.28
C ASN A 292 -14.20 21.05 15.32
N TRP A 293 -13.74 20.96 16.54
CA TRP A 293 -14.16 21.80 17.64
C TRP A 293 -13.19 22.97 17.80
N SER A 294 -13.71 24.20 17.89
CA SER A 294 -12.91 25.40 18.15
C SER A 294 -13.62 26.28 19.16
N ASP A 295 -12.95 26.68 20.22
CA ASP A 295 -13.52 27.53 21.25
C ASP A 295 -12.43 28.38 21.92
N LYS A 296 -12.82 29.21 22.87
CA LYS A 296 -11.95 30.06 23.66
C LYS A 296 -12.33 30.02 25.15
N ILE A 297 -11.32 30.02 25.99
CA ILE A 297 -11.46 30.20 27.44
C ILE A 297 -11.14 31.66 27.74
N ASN A 298 -12.16 32.41 28.19
CA ASN A 298 -12.00 33.84 28.44
C ASN A 298 -11.23 34.14 29.74
N GLN A 299 -11.23 33.22 30.70
CA GLN A 299 -10.42 33.33 31.91
C GLN A 299 -8.96 32.99 31.58
N SER A 300 -8.11 33.99 31.59
CA SER A 300 -6.68 33.83 31.32
C SER A 300 -5.89 33.97 32.62
N LEU A 301 -4.91 33.10 32.83
CA LEU A 301 -3.95 33.18 33.93
C LEU A 301 -3.12 34.47 33.87
N LEU A 302 -2.93 35.03 32.67
CA LEU A 302 -2.28 36.31 32.40
C LEU A 302 -3.24 37.17 31.56
N PRO A 303 -3.97 38.11 32.18
CA PRO A 303 -4.95 38.96 31.49
C PRO A 303 -4.40 39.71 30.27
N SER A 304 -3.13 40.12 30.31
CA SER A 304 -2.44 40.81 29.21
C SER A 304 -2.28 39.94 27.94
N TRP A 305 -2.38 38.62 28.06
CA TRP A 305 -2.26 37.68 26.92
C TRP A 305 -3.60 37.36 26.25
N GLY A 306 -4.70 37.83 26.86
CA GLY A 306 -6.05 37.60 26.31
C GLY A 306 -6.54 36.15 26.49
N PRO A 307 -7.62 35.77 25.80
CA PRO A 307 -8.23 34.45 25.92
C PRO A 307 -7.33 33.34 25.37
N ILE A 308 -7.46 32.15 25.96
CA ILE A 308 -6.85 30.94 25.43
C ILE A 308 -7.75 30.40 24.32
N LYS A 309 -7.29 30.36 23.08
CA LYS A 309 -7.97 29.75 21.94
C LYS A 309 -7.50 28.32 21.78
N TYR A 310 -8.43 27.39 21.58
CA TYR A 310 -8.05 26.01 21.34
C TYR A 310 -8.93 25.37 20.24
N SER A 311 -8.39 24.38 19.58
CA SER A 311 -9.15 23.54 18.67
C SER A 311 -8.74 22.08 18.74
N VAL A 312 -9.74 21.22 18.55
CA VAL A 312 -9.59 19.76 18.47
C VAL A 312 -10.21 19.30 17.16
N GLY A 313 -9.38 18.84 16.25
CA GLY A 313 -9.81 18.27 14.98
C GLY A 313 -9.63 16.75 14.98
N MET A 314 -10.61 16.01 14.49
CA MET A 314 -10.58 14.57 14.33
C MET A 314 -10.99 14.19 12.91
N ASN A 315 -10.19 13.35 12.24
CA ASN A 315 -10.55 12.80 10.95
C ASN A 315 -10.57 11.28 11.06
N TYR A 316 -11.70 10.70 10.68
CA TYR A 316 -11.89 9.26 10.57
C TYR A 316 -12.20 8.90 9.13
N SER A 317 -11.61 7.83 8.63
CA SER A 317 -11.95 7.29 7.31
C SER A 317 -11.95 5.77 7.34
N VAL A 318 -12.89 5.20 6.61
CA VAL A 318 -12.96 3.76 6.37
C VAL A 318 -13.35 3.52 4.91
N SER A 319 -12.68 2.56 4.29
CA SER A 319 -12.92 2.21 2.89
C SER A 319 -13.05 0.72 2.69
N TRP A 320 -13.82 0.35 1.69
CA TRP A 320 -14.00 -1.02 1.22
C TRP A 320 -13.76 -1.06 -0.28
N ASN A 321 -13.33 -2.20 -0.77
CA ASN A 321 -13.24 -2.44 -2.19
C ASN A 321 -13.55 -3.90 -2.51
N LYS A 322 -14.06 -4.14 -3.72
CA LYS A 322 -14.37 -5.46 -4.23
C LYS A 322 -13.97 -5.54 -5.70
N THR A 323 -13.15 -6.52 -6.04
CA THR A 323 -12.93 -6.89 -7.43
C THR A 323 -14.16 -7.62 -7.92
N VAL A 324 -14.77 -7.13 -8.99
CA VAL A 324 -15.98 -7.71 -9.59
C VAL A 324 -15.61 -8.64 -10.73
N LEU A 325 -14.54 -8.32 -11.43
CA LEU A 325 -13.96 -9.12 -12.50
C LEU A 325 -12.45 -8.93 -12.47
N GLY A 326 -11.69 -9.99 -12.42
CA GLY A 326 -10.23 -10.00 -12.38
C GLY A 326 -9.65 -11.08 -13.25
N ASN A 327 -8.32 -11.18 -13.26
CA ASN A 327 -7.60 -12.27 -13.90
C ASN A 327 -7.63 -13.48 -12.96
N GLU A 328 -8.54 -14.38 -13.21
CA GLU A 328 -8.77 -15.53 -12.35
C GLU A 328 -8.55 -16.79 -13.13
N PRO A 329 -7.80 -17.74 -12.57
CA PRO A 329 -7.77 -19.08 -13.13
C PRO A 329 -9.19 -19.64 -13.11
N SER A 330 -9.57 -20.30 -14.19
CA SER A 330 -10.88 -20.95 -14.35
C SER A 330 -10.99 -22.23 -13.51
N PHE A 331 -10.64 -22.16 -12.22
CA PHE A 331 -10.77 -23.30 -11.33
C PHE A 331 -12.12 -23.29 -10.63
N ASP A 332 -12.78 -24.41 -10.70
CA ASP A 332 -14.04 -24.69 -10.00
C ASP A 332 -13.75 -25.14 -8.56
N TYR A 333 -13.34 -24.20 -7.71
CA TYR A 333 -13.12 -24.48 -6.29
C TYR A 333 -14.35 -24.14 -5.45
N PRO A 334 -14.51 -24.77 -4.27
CA PRO A 334 -15.49 -24.36 -3.27
C PRO A 334 -15.35 -22.89 -2.89
N ALA A 335 -16.47 -22.26 -2.50
CA ALA A 335 -16.48 -20.84 -2.13
C ALA A 335 -15.51 -20.49 -0.99
N GLU A 336 -15.30 -21.42 -0.07
CA GLU A 336 -14.37 -21.31 1.05
C GLU A 336 -12.93 -21.13 0.57
N ILE A 337 -12.52 -21.91 -0.42
CA ILE A 337 -11.20 -21.83 -1.03
C ILE A 337 -11.07 -20.58 -1.91
N ALA A 338 -12.12 -20.28 -2.69
CA ALA A 338 -12.16 -19.07 -3.50
C ALA A 338 -12.00 -17.78 -2.65
N ASN A 339 -12.55 -17.75 -1.46
CA ASN A 339 -12.37 -16.65 -0.51
C ASN A 339 -10.92 -16.45 -0.09
N GLN A 340 -10.16 -17.52 0.05
CA GLN A 340 -8.76 -17.48 0.50
C GLN A 340 -7.83 -16.96 -0.58
N THR A 341 -8.13 -17.19 -1.85
CA THR A 341 -7.23 -16.96 -2.97
C THR A 341 -7.37 -15.61 -3.65
N SER A 342 -8.12 -14.69 -3.14
CA SER A 342 -8.32 -13.38 -3.76
C SER A 342 -9.11 -13.42 -5.09
N TRP A 343 -9.98 -14.39 -5.29
CA TRP A 343 -10.77 -14.54 -6.50
C TRP A 343 -11.91 -13.52 -6.62
N THR A 344 -12.51 -13.48 -7.80
CA THR A 344 -13.56 -12.51 -8.15
C THR A 344 -14.70 -12.53 -7.15
N GLY A 345 -15.10 -11.35 -6.73
CA GLY A 345 -16.16 -11.19 -5.73
C GLY A 345 -15.68 -11.22 -4.30
N TYR A 346 -14.53 -11.82 -4.04
CA TYR A 346 -13.94 -11.91 -2.70
C TYR A 346 -12.68 -11.06 -2.55
N ARG A 347 -12.02 -10.73 -3.64
CA ARG A 347 -10.83 -9.90 -3.67
C ARG A 347 -11.11 -8.52 -3.11
N GLY A 348 -10.35 -8.12 -2.10
CA GLY A 348 -10.51 -6.82 -1.44
C GLY A 348 -11.63 -6.76 -0.41
N MET A 349 -12.43 -7.82 -0.23
CA MET A 349 -13.34 -7.94 0.92
C MET A 349 -12.61 -8.19 2.22
N GLY A 350 -11.30 -8.37 2.12
CA GLY A 350 -10.33 -8.27 3.19
C GLY A 350 -10.42 -9.39 4.23
N GLY A 351 -9.61 -10.42 4.07
CA GLY A 351 -9.31 -11.37 5.12
C GLY A 351 -7.85 -11.77 5.04
N GLN A 352 -7.25 -12.04 6.17
CA GLN A 352 -6.03 -12.82 6.25
C GLN A 352 -6.42 -14.27 6.49
N TYR A 353 -5.87 -15.17 5.70
CA TYR A 353 -6.12 -16.59 5.78
C TYR A 353 -4.83 -17.32 6.11
N GLY A 354 -4.94 -18.38 6.86
CA GLY A 354 -3.81 -19.19 7.29
C GLY A 354 -4.25 -20.31 8.22
N PHE A 355 -3.29 -21.03 8.75
CA PHE A 355 -3.55 -22.09 9.70
C PHE A 355 -4.01 -21.54 11.04
N LYS A 356 -4.91 -22.29 11.68
CA LYS A 356 -5.29 -22.07 13.06
C LYS A 356 -4.40 -22.92 13.96
N THR A 357 -3.81 -22.29 14.96
CA THR A 357 -2.92 -22.95 15.90
C THR A 357 -3.69 -23.96 16.77
N TRP A 358 -3.17 -25.18 16.90
CA TRP A 358 -3.73 -26.21 17.76
C TRP A 358 -3.37 -25.94 19.23
N LYS A 359 -4.32 -25.41 20.01
CA LYS A 359 -4.09 -24.89 21.38
C LYS A 359 -4.24 -25.93 22.50
N HIS A 360 -4.18 -27.22 22.20
CA HIS A 360 -4.26 -28.28 23.20
C HIS A 360 -2.88 -28.82 23.64
N THR A 361 -1.82 -28.04 23.40
CA THR A 361 -0.50 -28.30 23.97
C THR A 361 -0.47 -27.97 25.46
N SER A 362 0.52 -28.45 26.20
CA SER A 362 0.67 -28.24 27.65
C SER A 362 0.66 -26.75 28.04
N SER A 363 1.16 -25.86 27.18
CA SER A 363 1.16 -24.42 27.41
C SER A 363 -0.01 -23.69 26.70
N GLY A 364 -0.83 -24.38 25.93
CA GLY A 364 -1.97 -23.81 25.23
C GLY A 364 -1.63 -22.83 24.09
N ASP A 365 -0.39 -22.79 23.65
CA ASP A 365 0.14 -21.85 22.66
C ASP A 365 0.42 -22.47 21.28
N GLY A 366 0.26 -23.81 21.17
CA GLY A 366 0.51 -24.55 19.94
C GLY A 366 1.96 -24.98 19.74
N ILE A 367 2.84 -24.69 20.67
CA ILE A 367 4.23 -25.17 20.63
C ILE A 367 4.31 -26.49 21.35
N LEU A 368 4.79 -27.54 20.71
CA LEU A 368 5.07 -28.83 21.31
C LEU A 368 6.28 -28.70 22.23
N ARG A 369 6.10 -28.82 23.55
CA ARG A 369 7.20 -28.58 24.50
C ARG A 369 7.86 -29.84 24.98
N ASN A 370 7.17 -30.95 24.94
CA ASN A 370 7.62 -32.23 25.45
C ASN A 370 7.03 -33.42 24.69
N GLN A 371 7.46 -34.63 25.02
CA GLN A 371 7.01 -35.84 24.34
C GLN A 371 5.48 -36.07 24.52
N ALA A 372 4.90 -35.69 25.63
CA ALA A 372 3.47 -35.84 25.84
C ALA A 372 2.65 -34.94 24.90
N ASP A 373 3.12 -33.71 24.60
CA ASP A 373 2.49 -32.84 23.62
C ASP A 373 2.55 -33.46 22.22
N ILE A 374 3.70 -34.05 21.85
CA ILE A 374 3.87 -34.73 20.57
C ILE A 374 2.91 -35.92 20.46
N ASP A 375 2.83 -36.73 21.49
CA ASP A 375 1.96 -37.90 21.52
C ASP A 375 0.48 -37.51 21.44
N ASN A 376 0.07 -36.48 22.16
CA ASN A 376 -1.29 -35.95 22.11
C ASN A 376 -1.67 -35.40 20.74
N TYR A 377 -0.77 -34.60 20.13
CA TYR A 377 -1.02 -34.05 18.81
C TYR A 377 -1.08 -35.14 17.73
N TRP A 378 -0.14 -36.09 17.78
CA TRP A 378 -0.13 -37.18 16.80
C TRP A 378 -1.35 -38.09 16.93
N ASN A 379 -1.81 -38.36 18.17
CA ASN A 379 -3.05 -39.07 18.42
C ASN A 379 -4.26 -38.34 17.84
N TYR A 380 -4.33 -36.99 18.02
CA TYR A 380 -5.36 -36.16 17.43
C TYR A 380 -5.42 -36.32 15.90
N LEU A 381 -4.30 -36.20 15.18
CA LEU A 381 -4.26 -36.42 13.74
C LEU A 381 -4.63 -37.88 13.37
N THR A 382 -4.16 -38.84 14.13
CA THR A 382 -4.42 -40.28 13.86
C THR A 382 -5.90 -40.60 14.02
N GLU A 383 -6.58 -40.05 15.01
CA GLU A 383 -8.02 -40.23 15.20
C GLU A 383 -8.83 -39.68 14.02
N LEU A 384 -8.49 -38.49 13.57
CA LEU A 384 -9.12 -37.88 12.38
C LEU A 384 -8.84 -38.68 11.10
N ALA A 385 -7.59 -39.09 10.90
CA ALA A 385 -7.18 -39.89 9.77
C ALA A 385 -7.91 -41.24 9.72
N ASN A 386 -8.03 -41.93 10.84
CA ASN A 386 -8.77 -43.18 10.92
C ASN A 386 -10.25 -42.98 10.59
N ALA A 387 -10.87 -41.90 11.05
CA ALA A 387 -12.26 -41.60 10.78
C ALA A 387 -12.50 -41.28 9.29
N ALA A 388 -11.52 -40.67 8.64
CA ALA A 388 -11.59 -40.30 7.22
C ALA A 388 -11.07 -41.41 6.27
N GLY A 389 -10.42 -42.45 6.77
CA GLY A 389 -9.79 -43.51 5.99
C GLY A 389 -8.48 -43.07 5.31
N THR A 390 -7.77 -42.13 5.91
CA THR A 390 -6.49 -41.57 5.46
C THR A 390 -5.34 -41.99 6.38
N SER A 391 -4.16 -41.40 6.21
CA SER A 391 -3.02 -41.55 7.11
C SER A 391 -2.62 -40.17 7.65
N PRO A 392 -2.21 -40.07 8.92
CA PRO A 392 -1.86 -38.79 9.52
C PRO A 392 -0.65 -38.16 8.80
N ASP A 393 -0.78 -36.88 8.47
CA ASP A 393 0.27 -36.09 7.83
C ASP A 393 0.27 -34.66 8.40
N PHE A 394 1.42 -34.19 8.87
CA PHE A 394 1.62 -32.83 9.28
C PHE A 394 2.57 -32.11 8.31
N LEU A 395 2.03 -31.44 7.29
CA LEU A 395 2.80 -30.67 6.31
C LEU A 395 3.93 -31.51 5.63
N GLY A 396 3.67 -32.79 5.35
CA GLY A 396 4.62 -33.75 4.81
C GLY A 396 5.37 -34.59 5.83
N ILE A 397 5.07 -34.42 7.12
CA ILE A 397 5.55 -35.28 8.19
C ILE A 397 4.56 -36.40 8.41
N THR A 398 4.87 -37.59 7.94
CA THR A 398 4.01 -38.79 7.97
C THR A 398 4.34 -39.77 9.08
N SER A 399 5.25 -39.41 10.01
CA SER A 399 5.66 -40.28 11.14
C SER A 399 5.89 -39.43 12.37
N LYS A 400 5.37 -39.91 13.51
CA LYS A 400 5.54 -39.29 14.81
C LYS A 400 7.01 -39.08 15.20
N ASP A 401 7.89 -39.98 14.80
CA ASP A 401 9.32 -39.93 15.15
C ASP A 401 10.07 -38.74 14.51
N LYS A 402 9.45 -38.08 13.53
CA LYS A 402 9.97 -36.87 12.92
C LYS A 402 9.49 -35.60 13.60
N MET A 403 8.55 -35.70 14.51
CA MET A 403 8.11 -34.58 15.34
C MET A 403 9.11 -34.35 16.49
N TYR A 404 9.32 -33.10 16.84
CA TYR A 404 10.28 -32.72 17.88
C TYR A 404 9.76 -31.55 18.73
N PRO A 405 10.23 -31.41 19.99
CA PRO A 405 9.88 -30.29 20.83
C PRO A 405 10.30 -28.94 20.18
N GLY A 406 9.43 -27.95 20.33
CA GLY A 406 9.61 -26.61 19.74
C GLY A 406 8.90 -26.41 18.41
N MET A 407 8.27 -27.43 17.83
CA MET A 407 7.43 -27.27 16.63
C MET A 407 6.13 -26.56 16.97
N LEU A 408 5.72 -25.65 16.08
CA LEU A 408 4.39 -25.03 16.07
C LEU A 408 3.45 -25.93 15.26
N VAL A 409 2.30 -26.27 15.81
CA VAL A 409 1.33 -27.18 15.20
C VAL A 409 -0.05 -26.54 15.02
N TYR A 410 -0.80 -27.08 14.06
CA TYR A 410 -2.04 -26.48 13.58
C TYR A 410 -3.24 -27.42 13.73
N GLU A 411 -4.44 -26.83 13.75
CA GLU A 411 -5.70 -27.57 13.69
C GLU A 411 -5.95 -28.06 12.27
N ASP A 412 -6.40 -29.30 12.15
CA ASP A 412 -6.99 -29.82 10.93
C ASP A 412 -8.46 -29.34 10.88
N VAL A 413 -8.78 -28.55 9.89
CA VAL A 413 -10.10 -27.91 9.77
C VAL A 413 -10.86 -28.37 8.54
N ALA A 414 -10.18 -28.96 7.56
CA ALA A 414 -10.79 -29.39 6.32
C ALA A 414 -10.02 -30.59 5.70
N GLY A 415 -10.69 -31.35 4.86
CA GLY A 415 -10.11 -32.44 4.12
C GLY A 415 -10.03 -32.14 2.63
N ASP A 416 -10.16 -33.18 1.82
CA ASP A 416 -9.99 -33.11 0.38
C ASP A 416 -11.00 -32.16 -0.31
N ILE A 417 -10.51 -31.48 -1.31
CA ILE A 417 -11.30 -30.56 -2.14
C ILE A 417 -11.85 -31.31 -3.35
N ASP A 418 -13.18 -31.40 -3.44
CA ASP A 418 -13.87 -31.87 -4.63
C ASP A 418 -14.17 -30.70 -5.57
N THR A 419 -13.31 -30.52 -6.57
CA THR A 419 -13.44 -29.44 -7.56
C THR A 419 -14.66 -29.62 -8.47
N LYS A 420 -15.12 -30.86 -8.66
CA LYS A 420 -16.28 -31.17 -9.52
C LYS A 420 -17.59 -30.75 -8.86
N ASN A 421 -17.75 -31.07 -7.59
CA ASN A 421 -18.96 -30.75 -6.82
C ASN A 421 -18.83 -29.42 -6.06
N LYS A 422 -17.65 -28.79 -6.11
CA LYS A 422 -17.34 -27.55 -5.40
C LYS A 422 -17.57 -27.65 -3.88
N THR A 423 -17.14 -28.77 -3.31
CA THR A 423 -17.26 -29.05 -1.88
C THR A 423 -15.89 -29.31 -1.26
N ILE A 424 -15.80 -29.09 0.04
CA ILE A 424 -14.63 -29.42 0.86
C ILE A 424 -15.07 -30.44 1.91
N ALA A 425 -14.29 -31.47 2.09
CA ALA A 425 -14.54 -32.49 3.13
C ALA A 425 -14.21 -31.92 4.52
N GLY A 426 -14.71 -32.58 5.57
CA GLY A 426 -14.30 -32.29 6.94
C GLY A 426 -12.87 -32.74 7.24
N PRO A 427 -12.36 -32.47 8.47
CA PRO A 427 -11.03 -32.86 8.91
C PRO A 427 -10.68 -34.32 8.59
N ASN A 428 -9.47 -34.56 8.10
CA ASN A 428 -9.06 -35.87 7.61
C ASN A 428 -7.71 -36.38 8.16
N GLY A 429 -7.15 -35.70 9.17
CA GLY A 429 -5.86 -36.05 9.78
C GLY A 429 -4.64 -35.59 8.97
N VAL A 430 -4.85 -34.79 7.92
CA VAL A 430 -3.80 -34.28 7.03
C VAL A 430 -3.80 -32.77 7.08
N ILE A 431 -2.73 -32.17 7.58
CA ILE A 431 -2.53 -30.73 7.50
C ILE A 431 -1.83 -30.41 6.17
N SER A 432 -2.52 -29.69 5.30
CA SER A 432 -2.04 -29.43 3.94
C SER A 432 -2.00 -27.96 3.57
N ARG A 433 -0.97 -27.58 2.79
CA ARG A 433 -0.88 -26.26 2.13
C ARG A 433 -1.63 -26.21 0.82
N ASP A 434 -2.00 -27.37 0.29
CA ASP A 434 -2.56 -27.50 -1.05
C ASP A 434 -3.86 -26.71 -1.17
N HIS A 435 -3.82 -25.73 -2.07
CA HIS A 435 -4.91 -24.80 -2.31
C HIS A 435 -5.46 -24.07 -1.07
N GLY A 436 -4.72 -24.07 0.04
CA GLY A 436 -5.16 -23.50 1.32
C GLY A 436 -6.28 -24.32 1.98
N GLN A 437 -6.29 -25.63 1.82
CA GLN A 437 -7.30 -26.55 2.33
C GLN A 437 -7.58 -26.35 3.83
N ASP A 438 -6.53 -26.27 4.66
CA ASP A 438 -6.66 -26.09 6.11
C ASP A 438 -6.60 -24.62 6.54
N TYR A 439 -6.75 -23.70 5.61
CA TYR A 439 -6.76 -22.28 5.94
C TYR A 439 -8.15 -21.84 6.41
N VAL A 440 -8.16 -21.12 7.49
CA VAL A 440 -9.34 -20.39 7.97
C VAL A 440 -9.13 -18.89 7.84
N LYS A 441 -10.21 -18.14 7.86
CA LYS A 441 -10.13 -16.69 7.96
C LYS A 441 -9.67 -16.32 9.37
N LEU A 442 -8.43 -15.84 9.49
CA LEU A 442 -7.82 -15.49 10.77
C LEU A 442 -8.27 -14.10 11.23
N ALA A 443 -8.39 -13.16 10.31
CA ALA A 443 -8.73 -11.77 10.60
C ALA A 443 -9.27 -11.02 9.39
N ASP A 444 -9.94 -9.91 9.65
CA ASP A 444 -10.23 -8.90 8.64
C ASP A 444 -9.01 -7.99 8.44
N ASN A 445 -8.68 -7.68 7.18
CA ASN A 445 -7.59 -6.75 6.83
C ASN A 445 -7.96 -5.28 7.00
N ARG A 446 -9.12 -5.00 7.55
CA ARG A 446 -9.61 -3.64 7.64
C ARG A 446 -8.96 -2.90 8.79
N VAL A 447 -8.20 -1.88 8.46
CA VAL A 447 -7.59 -0.98 9.43
C VAL A 447 -8.40 0.31 9.49
N HIS A 448 -8.78 0.70 10.67
CA HIS A 448 -9.41 1.97 10.99
C HIS A 448 -8.36 2.94 11.51
N GLY A 449 -8.55 4.23 11.28
CA GLY A 449 -7.63 5.24 11.77
C GLY A 449 -8.33 6.54 12.14
N ILE A 450 -7.90 7.13 13.24
CA ILE A 450 -8.25 8.49 13.64
C ILE A 450 -6.97 9.32 13.70
N ASN A 451 -6.96 10.44 12.97
CA ASN A 451 -5.97 11.47 13.13
C ASN A 451 -6.58 12.61 13.95
N THR A 452 -5.99 12.86 15.13
CA THR A 452 -6.42 13.94 16.01
C THR A 452 -5.42 15.08 15.95
N LYS A 453 -5.89 16.29 15.69
CA LYS A 453 -5.10 17.52 15.67
C LYS A 453 -5.52 18.38 16.84
N LEU A 454 -4.57 18.72 17.69
CA LEU A 454 -4.76 19.61 18.83
C LEU A 454 -4.03 20.91 18.54
N ARG A 455 -4.67 22.04 18.85
CA ARG A 455 -4.04 23.37 18.77
C ARG A 455 -4.48 24.20 19.96
N LEU A 456 -3.50 24.98 20.45
CA LEU A 456 -3.73 25.95 21.51
C LEU A 456 -2.94 27.21 21.13
N GLN A 457 -3.57 28.35 21.32
CA GLN A 457 -2.95 29.66 21.16
C GLN A 457 -3.27 30.52 22.37
N TRP A 458 -2.26 31.06 23.01
CA TRP A 458 -2.39 31.96 24.15
C TRP A 458 -1.39 33.11 24.03
N GLY A 459 -1.89 34.30 23.77
CA GLY A 459 -1.03 35.44 23.46
C GLY A 459 -0.07 35.15 22.32
N ASN A 460 1.19 35.25 22.60
CA ASN A 460 2.31 35.00 21.68
C ASN A 460 2.75 33.54 21.64
N PHE A 461 2.20 32.67 22.47
CA PHE A 461 2.50 31.25 22.52
C PHE A 461 1.52 30.45 21.68
N SER A 462 2.01 29.49 20.93
CA SER A 462 1.19 28.50 20.24
C SER A 462 1.74 27.08 20.45
N TRP A 463 0.82 26.15 20.58
CA TRP A 463 1.11 24.73 20.67
C TRP A 463 0.23 23.98 19.69
N ALA A 464 0.81 23.02 18.99
CA ALA A 464 0.09 22.12 18.12
C ALA A 464 0.62 20.71 18.29
N ALA A 465 -0.28 19.72 18.27
CA ALA A 465 0.08 18.31 18.29
C ALA A 465 -0.80 17.51 17.32
N GLN A 466 -0.24 16.47 16.77
CA GLN A 466 -0.96 15.51 15.95
C GLN A 466 -0.77 14.12 16.53
N LEU A 467 -1.88 13.47 16.89
CA LEU A 467 -1.92 12.09 17.33
C LEU A 467 -2.48 11.25 16.19
N ALA A 468 -1.89 10.08 16.00
CA ALA A 468 -2.43 9.06 15.12
C ALA A 468 -2.80 7.85 15.95
N THR A 469 -4.02 7.35 15.73
CA THR A 469 -4.53 6.13 16.35
C THR A 469 -5.02 5.22 15.23
N SER A 470 -4.63 3.95 15.25
CA SER A 470 -5.12 2.93 14.32
C SER A 470 -5.54 1.68 15.06
N TRP A 471 -6.51 0.99 14.52
CA TRP A 471 -6.99 -0.29 15.06
C TRP A 471 -7.68 -1.12 13.97
N GLY A 472 -7.94 -2.39 14.26
CA GLY A 472 -8.50 -3.36 13.32
C GLY A 472 -7.43 -3.91 12.38
N GLY A 473 -7.62 -5.12 11.91
CA GLY A 473 -6.62 -5.85 11.14
C GLY A 473 -5.48 -6.40 12.01
N PHE A 474 -4.60 -7.10 11.35
CA PHE A 474 -3.45 -7.75 11.96
C PHE A 474 -2.24 -7.62 11.04
N LEU A 475 -1.07 -7.65 11.63
CA LEU A 475 0.20 -7.78 10.94
C LEU A 475 0.75 -9.18 11.13
N ASP A 476 1.15 -9.84 10.06
CA ASP A 476 1.92 -11.07 10.10
C ASP A 476 3.40 -10.72 10.32
N PHE A 477 3.92 -10.95 11.52
CA PHE A 477 5.31 -10.66 11.83
C PHE A 477 6.26 -11.86 11.59
N ARG A 478 5.74 -12.96 11.07
CA ARG A 478 6.51 -14.13 10.65
C ARG A 478 7.71 -13.79 9.75
N GLY A 479 7.58 -12.76 8.92
CA GLY A 479 8.67 -12.30 8.06
C GLY A 479 9.87 -11.71 8.78
N ALA A 480 9.77 -11.52 10.11
CA ALA A 480 10.88 -11.11 10.96
C ALA A 480 11.73 -12.30 11.43
N GLN A 481 11.30 -13.54 11.16
CA GLN A 481 12.10 -14.73 11.45
C GLN A 481 13.41 -14.63 10.67
N ALA A 482 14.52 -14.91 11.36
CA ALA A 482 15.81 -15.06 10.72
C ALA A 482 15.71 -16.19 9.69
N LYS A 483 15.92 -15.87 8.43
CA LYS A 483 16.17 -16.90 7.44
C LYS A 483 17.45 -17.61 7.85
N THR A 484 17.41 -18.91 7.90
CA THR A 484 18.52 -19.76 8.34
C THR A 484 19.86 -19.51 7.65
N ASN A 485 19.84 -18.86 6.48
CA ASN A 485 21.02 -18.51 5.69
C ASN A 485 21.57 -17.08 5.93
N ASP A 486 20.81 -16.21 6.63
CA ASP A 486 21.21 -14.83 6.94
C ASP A 486 21.73 -14.70 8.39
N PHE A 487 22.21 -15.78 8.95
CA PHE A 487 22.52 -15.98 10.36
C PHE A 487 23.52 -14.98 10.97
N MET A 488 24.22 -14.23 10.18
CA MET A 488 25.39 -13.48 10.68
C MET A 488 25.13 -11.99 10.92
N TRP A 489 24.03 -11.39 10.46
CA TRP A 489 23.98 -9.93 10.35
C TRP A 489 22.82 -9.21 11.01
N SER A 490 21.72 -9.88 11.30
CA SER A 490 20.60 -9.23 12.03
C SER A 490 19.67 -10.26 12.66
N GLN A 491 19.87 -10.54 13.92
CA GLN A 491 18.90 -11.28 14.71
C GLN A 491 18.00 -10.31 15.47
N PHE A 492 16.70 -10.55 15.42
CA PHE A 492 15.76 -9.82 16.25
C PHE A 492 15.82 -10.34 17.69
N SER A 493 15.61 -9.45 18.65
CA SER A 493 15.71 -9.79 20.07
C SER A 493 14.77 -10.91 20.53
N TYR A 494 13.67 -11.16 19.81
CA TYR A 494 12.77 -12.27 20.15
C TYR A 494 13.40 -13.66 19.94
N VAL A 495 14.51 -13.75 19.19
CA VAL A 495 15.28 -15.00 19.07
C VAL A 495 15.75 -15.51 20.44
N ASN A 496 16.01 -14.59 21.37
CA ASN A 496 16.36 -14.96 22.74
C ASN A 496 15.20 -15.58 23.53
N ASP A 497 14.00 -15.50 23.00
CA ASP A 497 12.78 -16.04 23.63
C ASP A 497 12.18 -17.20 22.82
N MET A 498 12.99 -17.79 21.95
CA MET A 498 12.62 -19.02 21.26
C MET A 498 12.74 -20.22 22.20
N PHE A 499 11.87 -21.18 21.96
CA PHE A 499 11.89 -22.43 22.70
C PHE A 499 13.20 -23.19 22.47
N ASP A 500 13.84 -23.58 23.56
CA ASP A 500 14.90 -24.58 23.63
C ASP A 500 14.63 -25.48 24.82
N ALA A 501 14.67 -26.80 24.61
CA ALA A 501 14.31 -27.78 25.64
C ALA A 501 15.23 -27.73 26.88
N THR A 502 16.43 -27.19 26.74
CA THR A 502 17.44 -27.13 27.81
C THR A 502 17.62 -25.70 28.34
N GLU A 503 17.79 -24.74 27.43
CA GLU A 503 18.18 -23.38 27.78
C GLU A 503 16.97 -22.45 27.99
N ASN A 504 15.86 -22.70 27.30
CA ASN A 504 14.65 -21.87 27.39
C ASN A 504 13.36 -22.69 27.16
N PRO A 505 13.00 -23.59 28.08
CA PRO A 505 11.83 -24.47 27.93
C PRO A 505 10.48 -23.71 27.95
N ASP A 506 10.47 -22.50 28.48
CA ASP A 506 9.30 -21.60 28.50
C ASP A 506 9.28 -20.57 27.38
N GLY A 507 10.19 -20.69 26.40
CA GLY A 507 10.30 -19.76 25.29
C GLY A 507 8.95 -19.54 24.57
N ARG A 508 8.63 -18.29 24.27
CA ARG A 508 7.34 -17.89 23.68
C ARG A 508 7.23 -18.16 22.19
N TYR A 509 8.34 -18.43 21.52
CA TYR A 509 8.38 -18.65 20.07
C TYR A 509 8.84 -20.07 19.74
N PRO A 510 8.44 -20.63 18.59
CA PRO A 510 8.90 -21.93 18.13
C PRO A 510 10.42 -21.99 18.01
N THR A 511 11.00 -23.18 18.09
CA THR A 511 12.44 -23.37 17.90
C THR A 511 12.94 -22.93 16.52
N MET A 512 14.20 -22.54 16.42
CA MET A 512 14.86 -22.20 15.16
C MET A 512 15.22 -23.42 14.28
N ALA A 513 14.90 -24.62 14.69
CA ALA A 513 15.22 -25.82 13.92
C ALA A 513 14.71 -25.71 12.47
N VAL A 514 15.55 -26.14 11.54
CA VAL A 514 15.28 -26.07 10.11
C VAL A 514 14.13 -27.00 9.75
N GLY A 515 12.96 -26.44 9.53
CA GLY A 515 11.77 -27.17 9.11
C GLY A 515 10.64 -26.19 8.79
N ASN A 516 9.75 -26.60 7.91
CA ASN A 516 8.69 -25.72 7.39
C ASN A 516 7.56 -25.42 8.37
N ALA A 517 7.48 -26.14 9.49
CA ALA A 517 6.31 -26.15 10.36
C ALA A 517 6.02 -24.81 11.05
N TYR A 518 7.03 -24.01 11.37
CA TYR A 518 6.80 -22.72 12.04
C TYR A 518 6.77 -21.51 11.09
N GLY A 519 7.09 -21.73 9.83
CA GLY A 519 7.15 -20.67 8.80
C GLY A 519 5.82 -20.39 8.10
N GLU A 520 4.72 -21.04 8.50
CA GLU A 520 3.43 -20.90 7.85
C GLU A 520 2.63 -19.70 8.36
N THR A 521 1.81 -19.14 7.48
CA THR A 521 0.84 -18.13 7.88
C THR A 521 -0.14 -18.73 8.86
N SER A 522 -0.22 -18.17 10.05
CA SER A 522 -1.10 -18.68 11.11
C SER A 522 -1.50 -17.55 12.08
N ASP A 523 -2.48 -17.81 12.90
CA ASP A 523 -2.91 -16.90 13.97
C ASP A 523 -1.81 -16.70 15.04
N PHE A 524 -0.85 -17.60 15.15
CA PHE A 524 0.30 -17.46 16.06
C PHE A 524 1.15 -16.22 15.74
N TRP A 525 1.34 -15.92 14.45
CA TRP A 525 2.19 -14.82 13.97
C TRP A 525 1.44 -13.52 13.76
N GLN A 526 0.20 -13.41 14.24
CA GLN A 526 -0.60 -12.22 14.08
C GLN A 526 -0.45 -11.25 15.24
N LEU A 527 -0.08 -10.02 14.93
CA LEU A 527 -0.10 -8.89 15.85
C LEU A 527 -1.24 -7.94 15.50
N SER A 528 -1.97 -7.48 16.51
CA SER A 528 -2.96 -6.42 16.35
C SER A 528 -2.33 -5.16 15.77
N THR A 529 -3.01 -4.49 14.86
CA THR A 529 -2.56 -3.17 14.35
C THR A 529 -2.93 -2.02 15.26
N PHE A 530 -3.47 -2.27 16.47
CA PHE A 530 -3.78 -1.19 17.40
C PHE A 530 -2.52 -0.45 17.79
N ARG A 531 -2.52 0.84 17.48
CA ARG A 531 -1.41 1.74 17.76
C ARG A 531 -1.91 3.13 18.07
N MET A 532 -1.25 3.80 19.03
CA MET A 532 -1.51 5.18 19.36
C MET A 532 -0.19 5.92 19.65
N TYR A 533 0.06 6.99 18.90
CA TYR A 533 1.32 7.73 19.03
C TYR A 533 1.19 9.21 18.71
N VAL A 534 2.14 10.00 19.21
CA VAL A 534 2.31 11.42 18.86
C VAL A 534 3.19 11.52 17.62
N ARG A 535 2.54 11.81 16.48
CA ARG A 535 3.21 11.96 15.20
C ARG A 535 4.14 13.17 15.16
N ASN A 536 3.62 14.31 15.57
CA ASN A 536 4.40 15.53 15.71
C ASN A 536 3.82 16.42 16.81
N MET A 537 4.66 17.29 17.36
CA MET A 537 4.29 18.31 18.32
C MET A 537 5.17 19.53 18.11
N THR A 538 4.56 20.69 18.07
CA THR A 538 5.26 21.98 17.89
C THR A 538 4.88 22.94 19.01
N PHE A 539 5.87 23.54 19.61
CA PHE A 539 5.77 24.70 20.48
C PHE A 539 6.34 25.89 19.73
N ALA A 540 5.63 27.01 19.68
CA ALA A 540 6.16 28.21 19.07
C ALA A 540 5.85 29.44 19.91
N TYR A 541 6.77 30.38 19.91
CA TYR A 541 6.64 31.66 20.57
C TYR A 541 7.00 32.78 19.60
N SER A 542 6.09 33.74 19.43
CA SER A 542 6.30 34.93 18.63
C SER A 542 6.74 36.08 19.56
N LEU A 543 7.84 36.70 19.29
CA LEU A 543 8.30 37.81 20.12
C LEU A 543 7.35 39.01 20.00
N PRO A 544 7.14 39.76 21.10
CA PRO A 544 6.31 40.97 21.07
C PRO A 544 6.83 42.00 20.06
N LYS A 545 5.94 42.56 19.24
CA LYS A 545 6.29 43.54 18.21
C LYS A 545 7.03 44.76 18.76
N ASP A 546 6.74 45.20 20.00
CA ASP A 546 7.37 46.37 20.61
C ASP A 546 8.85 46.16 20.93
N TRP A 547 9.27 44.91 21.12
CA TRP A 547 10.69 44.58 21.28
C TRP A 547 11.40 44.62 19.93
N LEU A 548 10.74 44.13 18.89
CA LEU A 548 11.31 43.97 17.56
C LEU A 548 11.44 45.29 16.80
N LYS A 549 10.52 46.22 17.01
CA LYS A 549 10.61 47.58 16.44
C LYS A 549 11.90 48.32 16.79
N LYS A 550 12.46 48.02 17.97
CA LYS A 550 13.74 48.66 18.42
C LYS A 550 14.95 48.23 17.58
N VAL A 551 14.82 47.10 16.84
CA VAL A 551 15.91 46.53 16.04
C VAL A 551 15.52 46.40 14.55
N ASN A 552 14.47 47.12 14.12
CA ASN A 552 13.94 47.12 12.73
C ASN A 552 13.57 45.70 12.21
N ILE A 553 12.99 44.88 13.06
CA ILE A 553 12.49 43.57 12.72
C ILE A 553 10.97 43.61 12.77
N ASP A 554 10.28 43.15 11.72
CA ASP A 554 8.83 43.15 11.64
C ASP A 554 8.20 41.98 12.43
N ALA A 555 8.82 40.81 12.35
CA ALA A 555 8.39 39.65 13.11
C ALA A 555 9.54 38.67 13.38
N LEU A 556 9.54 38.06 14.57
CA LEU A 556 10.44 36.98 14.95
C LEU A 556 9.64 35.90 15.69
N SER A 557 9.68 34.68 15.21
CA SER A 557 9.15 33.53 15.94
C SER A 557 10.16 32.41 16.08
N ILE A 558 10.16 31.78 17.23
CA ILE A 558 11.00 30.63 17.56
C ILE A 558 10.07 29.43 17.73
N SER A 559 10.41 28.32 17.12
CA SER A 559 9.63 27.09 17.24
C SER A 559 10.51 25.88 17.55
N LEU A 560 9.98 24.97 18.35
CA LEU A 560 10.56 23.66 18.62
C LEU A 560 9.56 22.60 18.14
N THR A 561 9.94 21.83 17.15
CA THR A 561 9.11 20.75 16.60
C THR A 561 9.78 19.42 16.83
N GLY A 562 9.04 18.50 17.43
CA GLY A 562 9.43 17.11 17.55
C GLY A 562 8.55 16.20 16.68
N ASN A 563 9.16 15.21 16.05
CA ASN A 563 8.45 14.20 15.26
C ASN A 563 8.69 12.81 15.83
N ASN A 564 7.68 11.94 15.72
CA ASN A 564 7.68 10.56 16.21
C ASN A 564 8.04 10.50 17.71
N LEU A 565 7.35 11.30 18.53
CA LEU A 565 7.80 11.58 19.90
C LEU A 565 7.53 10.45 20.88
N TRP A 566 6.29 10.01 20.98
CA TRP A 566 5.86 9.02 21.96
C TRP A 566 4.89 8.02 21.34
N ASP A 567 5.15 6.75 21.54
CA ASP A 567 4.20 5.66 21.33
C ASP A 567 3.50 5.37 22.66
N PHE A 568 2.19 5.64 22.74
CA PHE A 568 1.38 5.28 23.90
C PHE A 568 1.03 3.80 23.89
N HIS A 569 0.90 3.22 22.71
CA HIS A 569 0.75 1.80 22.50
C HIS A 569 1.43 1.38 21.20
N ASN A 570 2.27 0.35 21.33
CA ASN A 570 2.98 -0.29 20.25
C ASN A 570 2.66 -1.79 20.29
N PRO A 571 2.05 -2.39 19.26
CA PRO A 571 1.66 -3.80 19.27
C PRO A 571 2.82 -4.77 19.13
N TYR A 572 4.00 -4.29 18.75
CA TYR A 572 5.13 -5.20 18.54
C TYR A 572 5.74 -5.69 19.86
N PRO A 573 6.33 -6.88 19.87
CA PRO A 573 7.08 -7.38 21.02
C PRO A 573 8.17 -6.40 21.46
N ASP A 574 8.53 -6.47 22.73
CA ASP A 574 9.58 -5.65 23.33
C ASP A 574 10.84 -5.58 22.44
N ASN A 575 11.38 -4.39 22.29
CA ASN A 575 12.56 -4.06 21.48
C ASN A 575 12.39 -4.02 19.95
N PHE A 576 11.23 -4.26 19.40
CA PHE A 576 10.95 -3.87 18.03
C PHE A 576 10.71 -2.36 17.97
N VAL A 577 11.73 -1.62 17.64
CA VAL A 577 11.70 -0.16 17.74
C VAL A 577 11.04 0.49 16.54
N ASN A 578 11.02 -0.18 15.39
CA ASN A 578 10.57 0.46 14.17
C ASN A 578 9.45 -0.27 13.47
N MET A 579 8.28 0.30 13.59
CA MET A 579 7.05 -0.26 13.08
C MET A 579 6.59 0.34 11.76
N TYR A 580 7.20 1.45 11.36
CA TYR A 580 6.80 2.16 10.14
C TYR A 580 7.37 1.52 8.89
N ASP A 581 8.55 0.94 9.00
CA ASP A 581 9.30 0.44 7.84
C ASP A 581 9.05 -1.05 7.59
N GLY A 582 8.06 -1.61 8.26
CA GLY A 582 7.85 -3.05 8.25
C GLY A 582 9.00 -3.77 8.97
N ILE A 583 8.79 -5.01 9.29
CA ILE A 583 9.66 -5.87 10.08
C ILE A 583 11.00 -6.19 9.40
N LYS A 584 11.25 -5.66 8.23
CA LYS A 584 12.40 -6.03 7.40
C LYS A 584 13.34 -4.86 7.24
N THR A 585 14.59 -5.07 7.58
CA THR A 585 15.81 -4.39 7.08
C THR A 585 15.73 -2.90 6.68
N GLY A 586 14.68 -2.19 7.06
CA GLY A 586 14.51 -0.77 6.79
C GLY A 586 15.36 0.09 7.73
N TYR A 587 15.68 1.30 7.30
CA TYR A 587 16.30 2.29 8.17
C TYR A 587 15.30 2.69 9.28
N PRO A 588 15.69 2.70 10.55
CA PRO A 588 14.75 2.99 11.64
C PRO A 588 14.15 4.40 11.54
N THR A 589 12.86 4.49 11.84
CA THR A 589 12.18 5.78 11.95
C THR A 589 12.77 6.58 13.10
N LEU A 590 13.35 7.71 12.78
CA LEU A 590 14.03 8.54 13.77
C LEU A 590 13.04 9.44 14.52
N ARG A 591 13.26 9.59 15.81
CA ARG A 591 12.71 10.70 16.57
C ARG A 591 13.58 11.93 16.29
N THR A 592 12.98 12.99 15.81
CA THR A 592 13.71 14.21 15.43
C THR A 592 13.20 15.41 16.19
N TRP A 593 14.10 16.32 16.52
CA TRP A 593 13.80 17.63 17.07
C TRP A 593 14.37 18.70 16.16
N THR A 594 13.56 19.68 15.83
CA THR A 594 13.94 20.79 14.95
C THR A 594 13.68 22.10 15.66
N LEU A 595 14.71 22.90 15.81
CA LEU A 595 14.60 24.30 16.24
C LEU A 595 14.45 25.16 14.99
N GLY A 596 13.34 25.87 14.88
CA GLY A 596 13.04 26.78 13.80
C GLY A 596 13.09 28.24 14.26
N LEU A 597 13.66 29.10 13.43
CA LEU A 597 13.69 30.55 13.63
C LEU A 597 13.12 31.19 12.36
N ASN A 598 12.05 31.97 12.54
CA ASN A 598 11.39 32.68 11.45
C ASN A 598 11.53 34.18 11.67
N LEU A 599 12.22 34.85 10.77
CA LEU A 599 12.53 36.27 10.84
C LEU A 599 11.96 37.00 9.63
N THR A 600 11.24 38.09 9.87
CA THR A 600 10.74 39.01 8.85
C THR A 600 11.24 40.42 9.14
N PHE A 601 11.76 41.08 8.11
CA PHE A 601 12.29 42.45 8.20
C PHE A 601 11.91 43.24 6.96
#